data_073a8664661f70c88d18ec01eb54b375
#
_entry.id   073a8664661f70c88d18ec01eb54b375
#
_cell.length_a   1.000
_cell.length_b   1.000
_cell.length_c   1.000
_cell.angle_alpha   90.00
_cell.angle_beta   90.00
_cell.angle_gamma   90.00
#
_symmetry.space_group_name_H-M   'P 1'
#
loop_
_entity.id
_entity.type
_entity.pdbx_description
1 polymer ?
#
loop_
_entity_poly.entity_id
_entity_poly.type
_entity_poly.pdbx_seq_one_letter_code
_entity_poly.pdbx_strand_id
1 'polypeptide(L)'
;MRIADKMNYEQVNSGLQKNRNELSSLQNQAATQKRINKPSDDPLAATRVLAARTDIGASQQYIKNINQAKTFLEFSDQSLGELTEILVRAKELAIAQSSDAGANDATRKVTATEIEQLFGQAVQVGNRKIGDRFLFGGFKTTNPPFTTNGEYRGDDGEIKIAINKEANVSMNVPGSRIFIGENKRGLREESKAAPGSESSAVKTPPAKPPPESTELRGPAGVESSDESSESTDLSNLGESWRNRGTNIFSVLSDFEVSLRSNSKEGVQDTLERIDEALAQVVLTRSEVGS
;
A
#
# COMPACT_ATOMS: atom_id res chain seq x y z
N MET A 1 -47.33 18.50 74.48
CA MET A 1 -47.90 17.40 73.70
C MET A 1 -48.01 17.70 72.18
N ARG A 2 -48.44 18.91 71.75
CA ARG A 2 -48.56 19.22 70.28
C ARG A 2 -47.30 19.11 69.45
N ILE A 3 -46.10 19.25 69.98
CA ILE A 3 -44.82 19.17 69.26
C ILE A 3 -44.44 17.69 69.01
N ALA A 4 -44.68 16.78 69.91
CA ALA A 4 -44.44 15.35 69.80
C ALA A 4 -45.34 14.70 68.72
N ASP A 5 -46.59 15.08 68.65
CA ASP A 5 -47.58 14.57 67.72
C ASP A 5 -47.24 15.02 66.27
N LYS A 6 -46.80 16.27 66.13
CA LYS A 6 -46.35 16.80 64.82
C LYS A 6 -45.09 16.10 64.30
N MET A 7 -44.14 15.84 65.25
CA MET A 7 -42.92 15.12 64.91
C MET A 7 -43.18 13.67 64.48
N ASN A 8 -44.07 12.97 65.19
CA ASN A 8 -44.51 11.63 64.82
C ASN A 8 -45.19 11.61 63.46
N TYR A 9 -46.06 12.56 63.11
CA TYR A 9 -46.73 12.69 61.87
C TYR A 9 -45.72 12.96 60.69
N GLU A 10 -44.76 13.86 60.88
CA GLU A 10 -43.71 14.16 59.98
C GLU A 10 -42.81 12.93 59.74
N GLN A 11 -42.48 12.15 60.75
CA GLN A 11 -41.70 10.94 60.67
C GLN A 11 -42.42 9.84 59.85
N VAL A 12 -43.71 9.62 60.17
CA VAL A 12 -44.53 8.66 59.35
C VAL A 12 -44.68 9.09 57.93
N ASN A 13 -44.92 10.37 57.67
CA ASN A 13 -45.07 10.88 56.28
C ASN A 13 -43.74 10.77 55.53
N SER A 14 -42.59 11.06 56.15
CA SER A 14 -41.28 10.87 55.53
C SER A 14 -41.00 9.41 55.25
N GLY A 15 -41.38 8.46 56.13
CA GLY A 15 -41.29 7.03 55.91
C GLY A 15 -42.15 6.55 54.74
N LEU A 16 -43.39 7.03 54.65
CA LEU A 16 -44.27 6.72 53.50
C LEU A 16 -43.72 7.25 52.19
N GLN A 17 -43.15 8.44 52.17
CA GLN A 17 -42.52 8.99 50.94
C GLN A 17 -41.31 8.18 50.56
N LYS A 18 -40.44 7.75 51.48
CA LYS A 18 -39.31 6.86 51.19
C LYS A 18 -39.79 5.55 50.58
N ASN A 19 -40.76 4.89 51.19
CA ASN A 19 -41.30 3.61 50.68
C ASN A 19 -41.91 3.75 49.28
N ARG A 20 -42.63 4.84 49.01
CA ARG A 20 -43.17 5.14 47.67
C ARG A 20 -42.05 5.35 46.63
N ASN A 21 -40.99 6.06 46.98
CA ASN A 21 -39.84 6.29 46.12
C ASN A 21 -39.10 4.99 45.84
N GLU A 22 -38.89 4.13 46.82
CA GLU A 22 -38.27 2.81 46.65
C GLU A 22 -39.12 1.90 45.79
N LEU A 23 -40.43 1.86 46.03
CA LEU A 23 -41.35 1.08 45.20
C LEU A 23 -41.33 1.54 43.72
N SER A 24 -41.34 2.83 43.46
CA SER A 24 -41.23 3.43 42.16
C SER A 24 -39.89 3.09 41.49
N SER A 25 -38.78 3.13 42.23
CA SER A 25 -37.46 2.76 41.71
C SER A 25 -37.37 1.27 41.34
N LEU A 26 -37.92 0.38 42.19
CA LEU A 26 -38.00 -1.05 41.94
C LEU A 26 -38.89 -1.38 40.72
N GLN A 27 -40.04 -0.70 40.60
CA GLN A 27 -40.91 -0.86 39.46
C GLN A 27 -40.18 -0.43 38.15
N ASN A 28 -39.46 0.68 38.17
CA ASN A 28 -38.65 1.13 37.04
C ASN A 28 -37.52 0.14 36.70
N GLN A 29 -36.84 -0.41 37.71
CA GLN A 29 -35.82 -1.45 37.51
C GLN A 29 -36.40 -2.73 36.90
N ALA A 30 -37.57 -3.16 37.38
CA ALA A 30 -38.28 -4.32 36.87
C ALA A 30 -38.74 -4.10 35.43
N ALA A 31 -39.31 -2.93 35.12
CA ALA A 31 -39.79 -2.59 33.78
C ALA A 31 -38.65 -2.46 32.76
N THR A 32 -37.51 -1.89 33.14
CA THR A 32 -36.35 -1.68 32.27
C THR A 32 -35.35 -2.83 32.27
N GLN A 33 -35.47 -3.78 33.21
CA GLN A 33 -34.52 -4.85 33.50
C GLN A 33 -33.08 -4.34 33.73
N LYS A 34 -32.94 -3.08 34.14
CA LYS A 34 -31.66 -2.44 34.41
C LYS A 34 -31.61 -1.96 35.86
N ARG A 35 -30.51 -2.29 36.57
CA ARG A 35 -30.26 -1.87 37.93
C ARG A 35 -30.07 -0.35 38.03
N ILE A 36 -29.45 0.28 37.01
CA ILE A 36 -29.14 1.70 36.97
C ILE A 36 -29.93 2.29 35.80
N ASN A 37 -30.89 3.15 36.11
CA ASN A 37 -31.71 3.85 35.13
C ASN A 37 -31.34 5.33 35.03
N LYS A 38 -30.88 5.93 36.12
CA LYS A 38 -30.47 7.35 36.20
C LYS A 38 -29.04 7.45 36.73
N PRO A 39 -28.24 8.43 36.29
CA PRO A 39 -26.90 8.67 36.81
C PRO A 39 -26.89 8.96 38.33
N SER A 40 -28.02 9.44 38.89
CA SER A 40 -28.19 9.72 40.31
C SER A 40 -28.36 8.46 41.18
N ASP A 41 -28.71 7.32 40.59
CA ASP A 41 -28.94 6.07 41.31
C ASP A 41 -27.60 5.49 41.83
N ASP A 42 -26.58 5.52 41.00
CA ASP A 42 -25.20 5.10 41.33
C ASP A 42 -24.23 5.81 40.38
N PRO A 43 -23.62 6.95 40.77
CA PRO A 43 -22.79 7.76 39.91
C PRO A 43 -21.50 7.02 39.49
N LEU A 44 -20.93 6.18 40.37
CA LEU A 44 -19.72 5.41 40.03
C LEU A 44 -20.02 4.30 39.00
N ALA A 45 -21.12 3.60 39.18
CA ALA A 45 -21.53 2.60 38.23
C ALA A 45 -22.02 3.21 36.90
N ALA A 46 -22.66 4.39 36.93
CA ALA A 46 -23.06 5.12 35.73
C ALA A 46 -21.86 5.53 34.87
N THR A 47 -20.77 6.00 35.48
CA THR A 47 -19.54 6.33 34.74
C THR A 47 -18.93 5.07 34.07
N ARG A 48 -18.91 3.93 34.75
CA ARG A 48 -18.43 2.65 34.18
C ARG A 48 -19.32 2.17 33.03
N VAL A 49 -20.64 2.28 33.17
CA VAL A 49 -21.60 1.94 32.11
C VAL A 49 -21.41 2.84 30.89
N LEU A 50 -21.18 4.14 31.11
CA LEU A 50 -20.93 5.08 30.01
C LEU A 50 -19.62 4.73 29.26
N ALA A 51 -18.54 4.46 30.01
CA ALA A 51 -17.26 4.02 29.41
C ALA A 51 -17.44 2.73 28.61
N ALA A 52 -18.12 1.72 29.16
CA ALA A 52 -18.39 0.46 28.45
C ALA A 52 -19.24 0.68 27.18
N ARG A 53 -20.25 1.55 27.22
CA ARG A 53 -21.04 1.91 26.02
C ARG A 53 -20.21 2.59 24.94
N THR A 54 -19.29 3.46 25.34
CA THR A 54 -18.35 4.11 24.42
C THR A 54 -17.44 3.08 23.76
N ASP A 55 -16.91 2.14 24.52
CA ASP A 55 -16.04 1.06 24.01
C ASP A 55 -16.82 0.11 23.07
N ILE A 56 -18.08 -0.22 23.40
CA ILE A 56 -18.96 -1.00 22.49
C ILE A 56 -19.21 -0.24 21.19
N GLY A 57 -19.53 1.06 21.26
CA GLY A 57 -19.74 1.89 20.09
C GLY A 57 -18.49 1.99 19.21
N ALA A 58 -17.32 2.17 19.81
CA ALA A 58 -16.05 2.15 19.12
C ALA A 58 -15.79 0.80 18.44
N SER A 59 -16.02 -0.31 19.15
CA SER A 59 -15.85 -1.65 18.60
C SER A 59 -16.77 -1.92 17.42
N GLN A 60 -18.02 -1.49 17.49
CA GLN A 60 -18.96 -1.58 16.37
C GLN A 60 -18.50 -0.76 15.15
N GLN A 61 -17.88 0.41 15.38
CA GLN A 61 -17.31 1.20 14.31
C GLN A 61 -16.09 0.50 13.69
N TYR A 62 -15.22 -0.10 14.50
CA TYR A 62 -14.07 -0.89 13.99
C TYR A 62 -14.53 -2.06 13.13
N ILE A 63 -15.57 -2.78 13.52
CA ILE A 63 -16.15 -3.87 12.72
C ILE A 63 -16.63 -3.34 11.35
N LYS A 64 -17.31 -2.19 11.32
CA LYS A 64 -17.71 -1.58 10.04
C LYS A 64 -16.51 -1.19 9.17
N ASN A 65 -15.48 -0.62 9.77
CA ASN A 65 -14.24 -0.26 9.11
C ASN A 65 -13.55 -1.49 8.50
N ILE A 66 -13.43 -2.58 9.28
CA ILE A 66 -12.85 -3.84 8.82
C ILE A 66 -13.63 -4.40 7.63
N ASN A 67 -14.97 -4.43 7.70
CA ASN A 67 -15.79 -4.93 6.60
C ASN A 67 -15.62 -4.07 5.34
N GLN A 68 -15.50 -2.75 5.49
CA GLN A 68 -15.26 -1.85 4.36
C GLN A 68 -13.87 -2.09 3.74
N ALA A 69 -12.82 -2.20 4.58
CA ALA A 69 -11.47 -2.49 4.11
C ALA A 69 -11.42 -3.85 3.40
N LYS A 70 -12.02 -4.88 4.00
CA LYS A 70 -12.10 -6.22 3.43
C LYS A 70 -12.73 -6.23 2.04
N THR A 71 -13.89 -5.57 1.88
CA THR A 71 -14.54 -5.47 0.57
C THR A 71 -13.64 -4.82 -0.47
N PHE A 72 -12.92 -3.74 -0.09
CA PHE A 72 -12.02 -3.04 -1.00
C PHE A 72 -10.83 -3.90 -1.42
N LEU A 73 -10.25 -4.64 -0.48
CA LEU A 73 -9.13 -5.56 -0.73
C LEU A 73 -9.58 -6.78 -1.57
N GLU A 74 -10.76 -7.33 -1.34
CA GLU A 74 -11.33 -8.42 -2.15
C GLU A 74 -11.50 -8.01 -3.63
N PHE A 75 -12.02 -6.81 -3.88
CA PHE A 75 -12.11 -6.29 -5.25
C PHE A 75 -10.74 -6.02 -5.86
N SER A 76 -9.77 -5.58 -5.05
CA SER A 76 -8.39 -5.40 -5.50
C SER A 76 -7.76 -6.75 -5.86
N ASP A 77 -7.92 -7.78 -5.03
CA ASP A 77 -7.42 -9.13 -5.31
C ASP A 77 -8.03 -9.72 -6.59
N GLN A 78 -9.35 -9.57 -6.76
CA GLN A 78 -10.02 -9.99 -8.00
C GLN A 78 -9.44 -9.28 -9.22
N SER A 79 -9.21 -7.96 -9.13
CA SER A 79 -8.63 -7.18 -10.23
C SER A 79 -7.19 -7.62 -10.55
N LEU A 80 -6.40 -7.92 -9.52
CA LEU A 80 -5.04 -8.45 -9.69
C LEU A 80 -5.05 -9.87 -10.26
N GLY A 81 -6.07 -10.68 -9.92
CA GLY A 81 -6.29 -11.98 -10.54
C GLY A 81 -6.50 -11.87 -12.05
N GLU A 82 -7.40 -10.99 -12.49
CA GLU A 82 -7.65 -10.73 -13.92
C GLU A 82 -6.38 -10.18 -14.63
N LEU A 83 -5.62 -9.29 -13.97
CA LEU A 83 -4.35 -8.81 -14.52
C LEU A 83 -3.34 -9.94 -14.68
N THR A 84 -3.29 -10.88 -13.74
CA THR A 84 -2.44 -12.07 -13.83
C THR A 84 -2.82 -12.93 -15.07
N GLU A 85 -4.11 -13.15 -15.31
CA GLU A 85 -4.60 -13.88 -16.49
C GLU A 85 -4.20 -13.19 -17.81
N ILE A 86 -4.29 -11.86 -17.86
CA ILE A 86 -3.83 -11.06 -19.03
C ILE A 86 -2.35 -11.27 -19.26
N LEU A 87 -1.51 -11.20 -18.24
CA LEU A 87 -0.07 -11.37 -18.36
C LEU A 87 0.32 -12.81 -18.71
N VAL A 88 -0.38 -13.81 -18.16
CA VAL A 88 -0.19 -15.22 -18.54
C VAL A 88 -0.52 -15.42 -20.02
N ARG A 89 -1.61 -14.84 -20.50
CA ARG A 89 -1.96 -14.90 -21.92
C ARG A 89 -0.91 -14.22 -22.81
N ALA A 90 -0.42 -13.05 -22.39
CA ALA A 90 0.67 -12.38 -23.11
C ALA A 90 1.95 -13.22 -23.14
N LYS A 91 2.28 -13.92 -22.05
CA LYS A 91 3.41 -14.85 -21.99
C LYS A 91 3.24 -16.03 -22.93
N GLU A 92 2.05 -16.66 -22.99
CA GLU A 92 1.77 -17.74 -23.90
C GLU A 92 1.99 -17.31 -25.36
N LEU A 93 1.52 -16.11 -25.72
CA LEU A 93 1.70 -15.55 -27.04
C LEU A 93 3.19 -15.25 -27.33
N ALA A 94 3.94 -14.76 -26.34
CA ALA A 94 5.37 -14.50 -26.46
C ALA A 94 6.15 -15.80 -26.71
N ILE A 95 5.85 -16.87 -25.98
CA ILE A 95 6.46 -18.19 -26.19
C ILE A 95 6.13 -18.73 -27.58
N ALA A 96 4.89 -18.62 -28.03
CA ALA A 96 4.47 -19.08 -29.36
C ALA A 96 5.20 -18.31 -30.48
N GLN A 97 5.44 -17.01 -30.32
CA GLN A 97 6.08 -16.15 -31.30
C GLN A 97 7.62 -16.14 -31.22
N SER A 98 8.20 -16.64 -30.11
CA SER A 98 9.67 -16.84 -29.99
C SER A 98 10.20 -18.01 -30.81
N SER A 99 9.33 -18.96 -31.17
CA SER A 99 9.67 -20.14 -31.96
C SER A 99 9.65 -19.85 -33.47
N ASP A 100 10.73 -20.21 -34.21
CA ASP A 100 10.83 -19.98 -35.64
C ASP A 100 9.86 -20.84 -36.47
N ALA A 101 9.39 -21.96 -35.94
CA ALA A 101 8.61 -22.94 -36.66
C ALA A 101 7.17 -22.49 -37.02
N GLY A 102 6.63 -21.52 -36.30
CA GLY A 102 5.25 -21.04 -36.48
C GLY A 102 5.10 -19.53 -36.63
N ALA A 103 6.18 -18.77 -36.44
CA ALA A 103 6.17 -17.31 -36.44
C ALA A 103 6.54 -16.73 -37.81
N ASN A 104 5.53 -16.39 -38.62
CA ASN A 104 5.71 -15.59 -39.82
C ASN A 104 5.22 -14.14 -39.59
N ASP A 105 5.58 -13.22 -40.50
CA ASP A 105 5.19 -11.80 -40.42
C ASP A 105 3.66 -11.63 -40.32
N ALA A 106 2.87 -12.46 -40.97
CA ALA A 106 1.41 -12.40 -40.90
C ALA A 106 0.87 -12.84 -39.53
N THR A 107 1.39 -13.93 -38.95
CA THR A 107 0.97 -14.40 -37.62
C THR A 107 1.39 -13.40 -36.53
N ARG A 108 2.60 -12.83 -36.63
CA ARG A 108 3.06 -11.80 -35.67
C ARG A 108 2.17 -10.54 -35.69
N LYS A 109 1.71 -10.11 -36.88
CA LYS A 109 0.76 -8.98 -36.98
C LYS A 109 -0.59 -9.28 -36.35
N VAL A 110 -1.11 -10.50 -36.50
CA VAL A 110 -2.36 -10.90 -35.81
C VAL A 110 -2.17 -10.95 -34.31
N THR A 111 -1.06 -11.55 -33.85
CA THR A 111 -0.74 -11.57 -32.41
C THR A 111 -0.54 -10.17 -31.86
N ALA A 112 0.06 -9.23 -32.61
CA ALA A 112 0.20 -7.84 -32.17
C ALA A 112 -1.17 -7.18 -31.90
N THR A 113 -2.18 -7.47 -32.74
CA THR A 113 -3.55 -6.98 -32.48
C THR A 113 -4.17 -7.59 -31.22
N GLU A 114 -3.88 -8.88 -30.93
CA GLU A 114 -4.31 -9.50 -29.68
C GLU A 114 -3.64 -8.85 -28.45
N ILE A 115 -2.34 -8.55 -28.53
CA ILE A 115 -1.62 -7.83 -27.45
C ILE A 115 -2.18 -6.41 -27.24
N GLU A 116 -2.52 -5.68 -28.31
CA GLU A 116 -3.18 -4.38 -28.21
C GLU A 116 -4.52 -4.48 -27.47
N GLN A 117 -5.30 -5.55 -27.69
CA GLN A 117 -6.53 -5.79 -26.94
C GLN A 117 -6.24 -6.13 -25.47
N LEU A 118 -5.22 -6.96 -25.17
CA LEU A 118 -4.80 -7.28 -23.81
C LEU A 118 -4.31 -6.04 -23.06
N PHE A 119 -3.59 -5.14 -23.75
CA PHE A 119 -3.22 -3.84 -23.21
C PHE A 119 -4.44 -3.02 -22.81
N GLY A 120 -5.44 -2.92 -23.70
CA GLY A 120 -6.70 -2.23 -23.40
C GLY A 120 -7.44 -2.83 -22.19
N GLN A 121 -7.45 -4.16 -22.07
CA GLN A 121 -8.03 -4.85 -20.91
C GLN A 121 -7.24 -4.54 -19.62
N ALA A 122 -5.91 -4.53 -19.67
CA ALA A 122 -5.08 -4.17 -18.52
C ALA A 122 -5.33 -2.73 -18.05
N VAL A 123 -5.53 -1.78 -18.99
CA VAL A 123 -5.94 -0.40 -18.66
C VAL A 123 -7.32 -0.37 -18.00
N GLN A 124 -8.28 -1.18 -18.47
CA GLN A 124 -9.61 -1.26 -17.84
C GLN A 124 -9.54 -1.84 -16.44
N VAL A 125 -8.71 -2.86 -16.20
CA VAL A 125 -8.46 -3.41 -14.87
C VAL A 125 -7.85 -2.35 -13.95
N GLY A 126 -6.85 -1.61 -14.44
CA GLY A 126 -6.23 -0.51 -13.69
C GLY A 126 -7.21 0.63 -13.35
N ASN A 127 -8.24 0.84 -14.19
CA ASN A 127 -9.29 1.84 -13.99
C ASN A 127 -10.56 1.27 -13.33
N ARG A 128 -10.46 0.12 -12.67
CA ARG A 128 -11.61 -0.46 -11.94
C ARG A 128 -12.01 0.39 -10.75
N LYS A 129 -13.31 0.49 -10.51
CA LYS A 129 -13.87 1.27 -9.42
C LYS A 129 -14.92 0.49 -8.62
N ILE A 130 -15.08 0.87 -7.35
CA ILE A 130 -16.15 0.43 -6.48
C ILE A 130 -17.02 1.65 -6.15
N GLY A 131 -18.28 1.63 -6.57
CA GLY A 131 -19.14 2.81 -6.50
C GLY A 131 -18.52 3.98 -7.27
N ASP A 132 -18.23 5.08 -6.57
CA ASP A 132 -17.65 6.29 -7.16
C ASP A 132 -16.13 6.40 -7.01
N ARG A 133 -15.44 5.37 -6.46
CA ARG A 133 -14.02 5.42 -6.16
C ARG A 133 -13.23 4.42 -6.99
N PHE A 134 -12.13 4.89 -7.59
CA PHE A 134 -11.15 4.04 -8.27
C PHE A 134 -10.28 3.30 -7.26
N LEU A 135 -9.97 2.03 -7.56
CA LEU A 135 -9.21 1.15 -6.66
C LEU A 135 -7.74 1.57 -6.54
N PHE A 136 -7.11 1.88 -7.67
CA PHE A 136 -5.66 2.04 -7.78
C PHE A 136 -5.20 3.49 -7.88
N GLY A 137 -6.10 4.46 -7.61
CA GLY A 137 -5.81 5.90 -7.71
C GLY A 137 -5.05 6.50 -6.53
N GLY A 138 -4.75 5.73 -5.48
CA GLY A 138 -4.18 6.26 -4.24
C GLY A 138 -5.20 7.09 -3.47
N PHE A 139 -4.86 8.35 -3.13
CA PHE A 139 -5.82 9.32 -2.57
C PHE A 139 -6.73 9.95 -3.65
N LYS A 140 -6.29 9.96 -4.91
CA LYS A 140 -7.06 10.50 -6.04
C LYS A 140 -8.07 9.46 -6.55
N THR A 141 -9.08 9.19 -5.75
CA THR A 141 -10.07 8.13 -6.04
C THR A 141 -11.20 8.55 -6.99
N THR A 142 -11.31 9.84 -7.36
CA THR A 142 -12.42 10.37 -8.18
C THR A 142 -12.13 10.37 -9.67
N ASN A 143 -10.87 10.40 -10.08
CA ASN A 143 -10.44 10.42 -11.47
C ASN A 143 -9.82 9.08 -11.87
N PRO A 144 -9.95 8.69 -13.17
CA PRO A 144 -9.31 7.46 -13.66
C PRO A 144 -7.78 7.54 -13.43
N PRO A 145 -7.19 6.54 -12.74
CA PRO A 145 -5.76 6.55 -12.44
C PRO A 145 -4.87 6.30 -13.66
N PHE A 146 -5.39 5.65 -14.72
CA PHE A 146 -4.63 5.37 -15.93
C PHE A 146 -5.29 6.00 -17.15
N THR A 147 -4.45 6.57 -18.03
CA THR A 147 -4.88 7.00 -19.36
C THR A 147 -5.02 5.80 -20.28
N THR A 148 -5.60 6.01 -21.47
CA THR A 148 -5.66 5.00 -22.54
C THR A 148 -4.28 4.49 -22.97
N ASN A 149 -3.23 5.28 -22.75
CA ASN A 149 -1.84 4.94 -23.08
C ASN A 149 -1.10 4.28 -21.91
N GLY A 150 -1.77 3.96 -20.81
CA GLY A 150 -1.14 3.35 -19.63
C GLY A 150 -0.37 4.32 -18.73
N GLU A 151 -0.45 5.65 -18.95
CA GLU A 151 0.18 6.63 -18.05
C GLU A 151 -0.57 6.72 -16.72
N TYR A 152 0.16 6.68 -15.62
CA TYR A 152 -0.40 6.81 -14.27
C TYR A 152 -0.60 8.27 -13.88
N ARG A 153 -1.81 8.63 -13.49
CA ARG A 153 -2.21 9.97 -13.00
C ARG A 153 -2.69 9.97 -11.56
N GLY A 154 -2.64 8.83 -10.92
CA GLY A 154 -2.94 8.67 -9.50
C GLY A 154 -1.87 9.29 -8.60
N ASP A 155 -1.87 8.87 -7.35
CA ASP A 155 -0.81 9.13 -6.39
C ASP A 155 -0.48 7.85 -5.60
N ASP A 156 0.60 7.90 -4.79
CA ASP A 156 1.06 6.75 -3.98
C ASP A 156 0.42 6.74 -2.58
N GLY A 157 -0.75 7.34 -2.44
CA GLY A 157 -1.43 7.47 -1.16
C GLY A 157 -1.98 6.14 -0.67
N GLU A 158 -1.66 5.78 0.58
CA GLU A 158 -2.28 4.67 1.29
C GLU A 158 -3.38 5.17 2.20
N ILE A 159 -4.62 4.78 1.93
CA ILE A 159 -5.78 5.11 2.76
C ILE A 159 -5.79 4.16 3.94
N LYS A 160 -5.47 4.69 5.14
CA LYS A 160 -5.44 3.91 6.37
C LYS A 160 -6.75 4.04 7.12
N ILE A 161 -7.28 2.90 7.56
CA ILE A 161 -8.50 2.82 8.34
C ILE A 161 -8.19 2.20 9.70
N ALA A 162 -8.76 2.80 10.76
CA ALA A 162 -8.56 2.30 12.12
C ALA A 162 -9.39 1.02 12.35
N ILE A 163 -8.72 -0.05 12.73
CA ILE A 163 -9.31 -1.35 13.08
C ILE A 163 -9.30 -1.60 14.59
N ASN A 164 -8.52 -0.81 15.33
CA ASN A 164 -8.45 -0.80 16.78
C ASN A 164 -7.98 0.59 17.25
N LYS A 165 -7.92 0.84 18.57
CA LYS A 165 -7.41 2.09 19.16
C LYS A 165 -5.97 2.40 18.72
N GLU A 166 -5.15 1.39 18.51
CA GLU A 166 -3.71 1.49 18.25
C GLU A 166 -3.29 0.98 16.85
N ALA A 167 -4.20 0.29 16.14
CA ALA A 167 -3.88 -0.34 14.86
C ALA A 167 -4.67 0.27 13.70
N ASN A 168 -3.93 0.56 12.62
CA ASN A 168 -4.49 0.99 11.34
C ASN A 168 -4.03 0.02 10.25
N VAL A 169 -4.90 -0.28 9.30
CA VAL A 169 -4.62 -1.11 8.13
C VAL A 169 -4.84 -0.28 6.87
N SER A 170 -3.97 -0.45 5.88
CA SER A 170 -4.16 0.14 4.56
C SER A 170 -5.25 -0.62 3.82
N MET A 171 -6.25 0.09 3.31
CA MET A 171 -7.35 -0.52 2.58
C MET A 171 -7.17 -0.50 1.07
N ASN A 172 -6.12 0.17 0.56
CA ASN A 172 -5.82 0.25 -0.88
C ASN A 172 -4.34 0.02 -1.15
N VAL A 173 -4.05 -0.43 -2.35
CA VAL A 173 -2.68 -0.50 -2.89
C VAL A 173 -2.59 0.49 -4.05
N PRO A 174 -1.61 1.42 -4.05
CA PRO A 174 -1.44 2.38 -5.15
C PRO A 174 -1.11 1.70 -6.47
N GLY A 175 -1.67 2.22 -7.57
CA GLY A 175 -1.42 1.68 -8.90
C GLY A 175 0.02 1.83 -9.38
N SER A 176 0.75 2.86 -8.91
CA SER A 176 2.17 3.04 -9.19
C SER A 176 2.99 1.82 -8.77
N ARG A 177 2.69 1.24 -7.61
CA ARG A 177 3.41 0.08 -7.07
C ARG A 177 3.12 -1.20 -7.87
N ILE A 178 1.88 -1.37 -8.34
CA ILE A 178 1.43 -2.58 -9.04
C ILE A 178 1.81 -2.54 -10.52
N PHE A 179 1.44 -1.44 -11.20
CA PHE A 179 1.51 -1.34 -12.65
C PHE A 179 2.81 -0.69 -13.16
N ILE A 180 3.40 0.22 -12.37
CA ILE A 180 4.62 0.96 -12.76
C ILE A 180 5.87 0.37 -12.10
N GLY A 181 5.70 -0.34 -10.97
CA GLY A 181 6.80 -0.96 -10.24
C GLY A 181 7.56 0.02 -9.34
N GLU A 182 7.03 1.20 -9.05
CA GLU A 182 7.66 2.14 -8.13
C GLU A 182 7.53 1.67 -6.68
N ASN A 183 8.60 1.10 -6.14
CA ASN A 183 8.64 0.63 -4.76
C ASN A 183 9.32 1.67 -3.85
N LYS A 184 8.54 2.44 -3.09
CA LYS A 184 9.05 3.45 -2.13
C LYS A 184 9.94 2.90 -1.01
N ARG A 185 9.99 1.58 -0.81
CA ARG A 185 10.88 1.00 0.21
C ARG A 185 12.36 1.24 -0.11
N GLY A 186 12.75 1.20 -1.40
CA GLY A 186 14.12 1.52 -1.82
C GLY A 186 14.52 2.98 -1.62
N LEU A 187 13.61 3.93 -1.87
CA LEU A 187 13.88 5.37 -1.75
C LEU A 187 14.08 5.84 -0.29
N ARG A 188 13.55 5.12 0.68
CA ARG A 188 13.72 5.45 2.11
C ARG A 188 15.07 5.01 2.67
N GLU A 189 15.69 4.00 2.09
CA GLU A 189 17.04 3.56 2.48
C GLU A 189 18.13 4.42 1.85
N GLU A 190 17.95 4.86 0.59
CA GLU A 190 18.88 5.81 -0.06
C GLU A 190 18.85 7.19 0.60
N SER A 191 17.69 7.69 1.06
CA SER A 191 17.62 8.97 1.76
C SER A 191 18.22 8.95 3.17
N LYS A 192 18.43 7.75 3.75
CA LYS A 192 19.10 7.57 5.05
C LYS A 192 20.61 7.40 4.93
N ALA A 193 21.12 7.13 3.73
CA ALA A 193 22.55 6.95 3.45
C ALA A 193 23.27 8.22 2.96
N ALA A 194 22.59 9.38 2.85
CA ALA A 194 23.24 10.64 2.57
C ALA A 194 23.89 11.18 3.84
N PRO A 195 25.23 11.32 3.91
CA PRO A 195 25.90 11.90 5.08
C PRO A 195 25.56 13.38 5.16
N GLY A 196 25.23 13.83 6.37
CA GLY A 196 24.83 15.18 6.68
C GLY A 196 25.79 16.23 6.15
N SER A 197 25.25 17.19 5.42
CA SER A 197 25.94 18.43 5.11
C SER A 197 26.02 19.27 6.38
N GLU A 198 27.19 19.29 6.98
CA GLU A 198 27.52 20.24 8.03
C GLU A 198 27.57 21.68 7.48
N SER A 199 26.90 22.50 8.21
CA SER A 199 26.82 23.96 8.09
C SER A 199 28.16 24.63 7.90
N SER A 200 28.27 25.43 6.85
CA SER A 200 29.33 26.37 6.56
C SER A 200 29.47 27.46 7.64
N ALA A 201 30.60 27.50 8.29
CA ALA A 201 31.09 28.71 8.95
C ALA A 201 32.32 29.21 8.20
N VAL A 202 32.17 30.42 7.65
CA VAL A 202 33.18 31.24 6.98
C VAL A 202 34.32 31.57 7.92
N LYS A 203 35.59 31.29 7.51
CA LYS A 203 36.75 32.09 7.89
C LYS A 203 37.84 32.04 6.81
N THR A 204 38.21 33.22 6.40
CA THR A 204 39.25 33.66 5.47
C THR A 204 40.67 33.24 5.83
N PRO A 205 41.61 33.24 4.85
CA PRO A 205 42.93 32.59 4.95
C PRO A 205 44.04 33.56 5.42
N PRO A 206 45.22 33.03 5.73
CA PRO A 206 46.41 33.60 5.14
C PRO A 206 47.54 32.65 4.71
N ALA A 207 48.12 33.01 3.57
CA ALA A 207 49.52 33.02 3.19
C ALA A 207 50.43 31.77 3.20
N LYS A 208 50.91 31.51 1.99
CA LYS A 208 52.13 30.80 1.57
C LYS A 208 53.43 31.45 2.20
N PRO A 209 54.60 30.84 2.25
CA PRO A 209 55.39 30.37 1.13
C PRO A 209 56.42 29.22 1.45
N PRO A 210 57.52 29.10 0.69
CA PRO A 210 57.79 28.03 -0.25
C PRO A 210 59.13 27.25 0.09
N PRO A 211 60.03 26.86 -0.87
CA PRO A 211 60.09 25.50 -1.43
C PRO A 211 61.43 24.79 -1.12
N GLU A 212 61.77 23.78 -1.95
CA GLU A 212 63.06 23.05 -2.08
C GLU A 212 63.19 21.78 -1.25
N SER A 213 63.70 20.70 -1.77
CA SER A 213 64.66 20.41 -2.84
C SER A 213 64.58 18.92 -3.16
N THR A 214 64.60 18.50 -4.40
CA THR A 214 65.68 17.90 -5.19
C THR A 214 66.36 16.65 -4.58
N GLU A 215 66.22 15.52 -5.25
CA GLU A 215 67.22 14.63 -5.87
C GLU A 215 66.65 13.25 -6.10
N LEU A 216 66.57 12.81 -7.26
CA LEU A 216 67.46 12.18 -8.25
C LEU A 216 67.44 10.64 -8.21
N ARG A 217 67.01 10.08 -9.36
CA ARG A 217 67.57 8.96 -10.11
C ARG A 217 67.05 7.56 -9.88
N GLY A 218 66.49 7.08 -10.97
CA GLY A 218 66.04 5.81 -11.41
C GLY A 218 67.16 4.72 -11.56
N PRO A 219 67.09 3.64 -12.35
CA PRO A 219 66.02 3.24 -13.28
C PRO A 219 65.62 1.75 -13.20
N ALA A 220 64.61 1.38 -13.98
CA ALA A 220 64.42 0.09 -14.68
C ALA A 220 64.19 -1.19 -13.85
N GLY A 221 63.07 -1.81 -14.13
CA GLY A 221 62.77 -3.21 -13.81
C GLY A 221 61.39 -3.62 -14.19
N VAL A 222 61.24 -4.05 -15.44
CA VAL A 222 60.47 -5.20 -15.95
C VAL A 222 59.01 -5.37 -15.55
N GLU A 223 58.19 -5.35 -16.58
CA GLU A 223 56.84 -5.89 -16.79
C GLU A 223 56.47 -7.06 -15.86
N SER A 224 55.35 -6.92 -15.21
CA SER A 224 54.40 -8.00 -15.00
C SER A 224 52.99 -7.48 -15.24
N SER A 225 52.44 -7.90 -16.36
CA SER A 225 51.03 -7.80 -16.72
C SER A 225 50.20 -8.58 -15.71
N ASP A 226 49.64 -7.91 -14.76
CA ASP A 226 48.50 -8.43 -14.01
C ASP A 226 47.22 -8.02 -14.74
N GLU A 227 46.71 -8.95 -15.54
CA GLU A 227 45.30 -9.02 -15.88
C GLU A 227 44.50 -9.17 -14.59
N SER A 228 44.20 -8.06 -13.93
CA SER A 228 43.07 -8.02 -13.00
C SER A 228 41.80 -8.14 -13.82
N SER A 229 41.35 -9.38 -14.01
CA SER A 229 39.99 -9.72 -14.43
C SER A 229 39.04 -8.90 -13.55
N GLU A 230 38.43 -7.87 -14.14
CA GLU A 230 37.18 -7.28 -13.65
C GLU A 230 36.16 -8.42 -13.64
N SER A 231 36.10 -9.15 -12.55
CA SER A 231 34.91 -9.90 -12.18
C SER A 231 33.82 -8.88 -11.91
N THR A 232 33.12 -8.48 -12.95
CA THR A 232 31.88 -7.74 -12.88
C THR A 232 30.97 -8.54 -11.98
N ASP A 233 30.75 -8.02 -10.78
CA ASP A 233 30.04 -8.67 -9.69
C ASP A 233 28.56 -8.81 -10.10
N LEU A 234 28.25 -9.94 -10.78
CA LEU A 234 26.91 -10.28 -11.28
C LEU A 234 25.89 -10.39 -10.14
N SER A 235 26.37 -10.48 -8.89
CA SER A 235 25.50 -10.46 -7.69
C SER A 235 24.88 -9.08 -7.46
N ASN A 236 25.63 -8.00 -7.68
CA ASN A 236 25.13 -6.62 -7.53
C ASN A 236 24.18 -6.20 -8.67
N LEU A 237 24.34 -6.75 -9.86
CA LEU A 237 23.39 -6.54 -10.96
C LEU A 237 22.02 -7.15 -10.62
N GLY A 238 21.98 -8.34 -10.03
CA GLY A 238 20.74 -9.01 -9.64
C GLY A 238 19.95 -8.28 -8.54
N GLU A 239 20.59 -7.55 -7.64
CA GLU A 239 19.92 -6.80 -6.57
C GLU A 239 19.35 -5.45 -7.06
N SER A 240 20.03 -4.80 -8.00
CA SER A 240 19.56 -3.53 -8.58
C SER A 240 18.28 -3.69 -9.42
N TRP A 241 18.08 -4.84 -10.04
CA TRP A 241 16.86 -5.17 -10.80
C TRP A 241 15.68 -5.51 -9.89
N ARG A 242 15.92 -6.14 -8.75
CA ARG A 242 14.88 -6.47 -7.76
C ARG A 242 14.27 -5.25 -7.05
N ASN A 243 14.98 -4.12 -7.06
CA ASN A 243 14.51 -2.88 -6.44
C ASN A 243 13.80 -1.93 -7.41
N ARG A 244 13.91 -2.16 -8.71
CA ARG A 244 13.26 -1.37 -9.75
C ARG A 244 12.19 -2.23 -10.39
N GLY A 245 10.92 -2.06 -9.96
CA GLY A 245 9.81 -2.83 -10.52
C GLY A 245 9.61 -2.53 -12.00
N THR A 246 8.89 -3.41 -12.68
CA THR A 246 8.67 -3.38 -14.13
C THR A 246 7.33 -2.72 -14.45
N ASN A 247 7.32 -1.78 -15.41
CA ASN A 247 6.09 -1.16 -15.90
C ASN A 247 5.35 -2.11 -16.84
N ILE A 248 4.21 -2.64 -16.39
CA ILE A 248 3.40 -3.62 -17.12
C ILE A 248 2.93 -3.07 -18.46
N PHE A 249 2.53 -1.80 -18.52
CA PHE A 249 2.06 -1.20 -19.77
C PHE A 249 3.19 -1.02 -20.78
N SER A 250 4.39 -0.64 -20.32
CA SER A 250 5.54 -0.57 -21.23
C SER A 250 5.93 -1.93 -21.77
N VAL A 251 5.87 -2.98 -20.96
CA VAL A 251 6.16 -4.36 -21.38
C VAL A 251 5.20 -4.82 -22.48
N LEU A 252 3.90 -4.62 -22.30
CA LEU A 252 2.89 -4.99 -23.31
C LEU A 252 3.04 -4.16 -24.59
N SER A 253 3.33 -2.86 -24.49
CA SER A 253 3.57 -1.99 -25.63
C SER A 253 4.84 -2.36 -26.38
N ASP A 254 5.94 -2.63 -25.67
CA ASP A 254 7.21 -3.06 -26.28
C ASP A 254 7.07 -4.42 -26.97
N PHE A 255 6.24 -5.31 -26.39
CA PHE A 255 5.92 -6.60 -27.02
C PHE A 255 5.13 -6.40 -28.32
N GLU A 256 4.12 -5.54 -28.33
CA GLU A 256 3.38 -5.19 -29.54
C GLU A 256 4.32 -4.63 -30.63
N VAL A 257 5.20 -3.69 -30.28
CA VAL A 257 6.17 -3.09 -31.20
C VAL A 257 7.12 -4.14 -31.74
N SER A 258 7.63 -5.05 -30.90
CA SER A 258 8.53 -6.14 -31.28
C SER A 258 7.87 -7.12 -32.27
N LEU A 259 6.58 -7.40 -32.07
CA LEU A 259 5.81 -8.23 -33.03
C LEU A 259 5.59 -7.51 -34.37
N ARG A 260 5.24 -6.22 -34.36
CA ARG A 260 5.02 -5.41 -35.56
C ARG A 260 6.32 -5.20 -36.36
N SER A 261 7.45 -5.08 -35.67
CA SER A 261 8.78 -4.97 -36.31
C SER A 261 9.39 -6.32 -36.74
N ASN A 262 8.69 -7.42 -36.46
CA ASN A 262 9.16 -8.78 -36.75
C ASN A 262 10.52 -9.11 -36.09
N SER A 263 10.81 -8.51 -34.92
CA SER A 263 12.04 -8.71 -34.17
C SER A 263 11.90 -9.90 -33.21
N LYS A 264 12.61 -10.99 -33.51
CA LYS A 264 12.66 -12.18 -32.64
C LYS A 264 13.34 -11.87 -31.30
N GLU A 265 14.44 -11.13 -31.34
CA GLU A 265 15.22 -10.74 -30.20
C GLU A 265 14.35 -9.89 -29.25
N GLY A 266 13.64 -8.89 -29.75
CA GLY A 266 12.70 -8.10 -28.97
C GLY A 266 11.56 -8.91 -28.34
N VAL A 267 11.07 -9.96 -29.02
CA VAL A 267 10.07 -10.87 -28.41
C VAL A 267 10.68 -11.69 -27.26
N GLN A 268 11.94 -12.12 -27.38
CA GLN A 268 12.62 -12.86 -26.32
C GLN A 268 12.90 -11.98 -25.09
N ASP A 269 13.36 -10.74 -25.30
CA ASP A 269 13.59 -9.77 -24.21
C ASP A 269 12.29 -9.43 -23.45
N THR A 270 11.17 -9.30 -24.19
CA THR A 270 9.88 -9.04 -23.55
C THR A 270 9.36 -10.23 -22.74
N LEU A 271 9.76 -11.46 -23.07
CA LEU A 271 9.37 -12.64 -22.29
C LEU A 271 9.87 -12.57 -20.85
N GLU A 272 11.15 -12.23 -20.66
CA GLU A 272 11.75 -12.07 -19.32
C GLU A 272 11.06 -10.95 -18.54
N ARG A 273 10.78 -9.82 -19.18
CA ARG A 273 10.07 -8.69 -18.57
C ARG A 273 8.61 -9.02 -18.21
N ILE A 274 7.93 -9.88 -18.98
CA ILE A 274 6.59 -10.38 -18.64
C ILE A 274 6.66 -11.25 -17.38
N ASP A 275 7.70 -12.07 -17.23
CA ASP A 275 7.89 -12.88 -16.02
C ASP A 275 8.17 -12.03 -14.78
N GLU A 276 8.95 -10.96 -14.91
CA GLU A 276 9.14 -9.98 -13.83
C GLU A 276 7.81 -9.28 -13.47
N ALA A 277 7.03 -8.87 -14.46
CA ALA A 277 5.73 -8.25 -14.25
C ALA A 277 4.76 -9.23 -13.54
N LEU A 278 4.73 -10.50 -13.93
CA LEU A 278 3.95 -11.54 -13.25
C LEU A 278 4.39 -11.71 -11.79
N ALA A 279 5.69 -11.81 -11.54
CA ALA A 279 6.22 -11.92 -10.17
C ALA A 279 5.81 -10.71 -9.31
N GLN A 280 5.87 -9.50 -9.87
CA GLN A 280 5.45 -8.26 -9.21
C GLN A 280 3.97 -8.29 -8.81
N VAL A 281 3.08 -8.70 -9.72
CA VAL A 281 1.63 -8.79 -9.47
C VAL A 281 1.33 -9.87 -8.42
N VAL A 282 1.96 -11.04 -8.51
CA VAL A 282 1.78 -12.14 -7.55
C VAL A 282 2.26 -11.74 -6.15
N LEU A 283 3.39 -11.04 -6.04
CA LEU A 283 3.91 -10.50 -4.78
C LEU A 283 2.93 -9.52 -4.15
N THR A 284 2.43 -8.56 -4.94
CA THR A 284 1.45 -7.57 -4.46
C THR A 284 0.15 -8.25 -4.06
N ARG A 285 -0.30 -9.26 -4.80
CA ARG A 285 -1.48 -10.05 -4.47
C ARG A 285 -1.32 -10.80 -3.14
N SER A 286 -0.13 -11.36 -2.89
CA SER A 286 0.18 -12.00 -1.60
C SER A 286 0.13 -11.00 -0.43
N GLU A 287 0.57 -9.76 -0.62
CA GLU A 287 0.47 -8.70 0.39
C GLU A 287 -0.98 -8.27 0.66
N VAL A 288 -1.84 -8.26 -0.36
CA VAL A 288 -3.26 -7.94 -0.23
C VAL A 288 -4.02 -9.06 0.50
N GLY A 289 -3.62 -10.31 0.32
CA GLY A 289 -4.27 -11.49 0.90
C GLY A 289 -3.78 -11.87 2.31
N SER A 290 -2.72 -11.23 2.82
CA SER A 290 -2.17 -11.48 4.16
C SER A 290 -2.71 -10.51 5.21
#